data_233867b605aa533a33fe9b79d832f6a1
#
_entry.id   233867b605aa533a33fe9b79d832f6a1
#
_cell.length_a   1.000
_cell.length_b   1.000
_cell.length_c   1.000
_cell.angle_alpha   90.00
_cell.angle_beta   90.00
_cell.angle_gamma   90.00
#
_symmetry.space_group_name_H-M   'P 1'
#
loop_
_entity.id
_entity.type
_entity.pdbx_description
1 polymer ?
#
loop_
_entity_poly.entity_id
_entity_poly.type
_entity_poly.pdbx_seq_one_letter_code
_entity_poly.pdbx_strand_id
1 'polypeptide(L)'
;MQKNNLALVKELRSLCGAGISDCQKALEEANGDVKKALTILQKQGQEIAAKKAEREAREGVVAAYVHANQKIGAMVVLSCETDFVARTGEFKNLAYELAMQVAAMAPTSNEELLEQEYIRDPQIKVKELIAQAVGKIGENIKIKEFTRLEV
;
A
#
# COMPACT_ATOMS: atom_id res chain seq x y z
N MET A 1 28.02 13.82 -13.38
CA MET A 1 26.54 13.66 -13.37
C MET A 1 26.06 12.27 -12.91
N GLN A 2 26.74 11.18 -13.16
CA GLN A 2 26.26 9.82 -12.82
C GLN A 2 26.23 9.46 -11.33
N LYS A 3 27.13 9.97 -10.48
CA LYS A 3 27.16 9.62 -9.04
C LYS A 3 26.01 10.22 -8.23
N ASN A 4 25.52 11.41 -8.60
CA ASN A 4 24.37 12.01 -7.91
C ASN A 4 23.05 11.28 -8.22
N ASN A 5 22.91 10.72 -9.43
CA ASN A 5 21.70 10.02 -9.83
C ASN A 5 21.48 8.72 -9.01
N LEU A 6 22.54 7.96 -8.72
CA LEU A 6 22.44 6.73 -7.96
C LEU A 6 22.02 6.97 -6.49
N ALA A 7 22.49 8.04 -5.88
CA ALA A 7 22.08 8.42 -4.52
C ALA A 7 20.60 8.82 -4.48
N LEU A 8 20.16 9.64 -5.43
CA LEU A 8 18.74 10.04 -5.55
C LEU A 8 17.82 8.86 -5.83
N VAL A 9 18.25 7.91 -6.66
CA VAL A 9 17.50 6.66 -6.91
C VAL A 9 17.37 5.83 -5.64
N LYS A 10 18.44 5.69 -4.85
CA LYS A 10 18.40 4.99 -3.56
C LYS A 10 17.46 5.67 -2.57
N GLU A 11 17.54 6.99 -2.47
CA GLU A 11 16.66 7.80 -1.62
C GLU A 11 15.19 7.62 -2.03
N LEU A 12 14.86 7.85 -3.29
CA LEU A 12 13.50 7.71 -3.81
C LEU A 12 12.96 6.30 -3.60
N ARG A 13 13.80 5.28 -3.85
CA ARG A 13 13.42 3.89 -3.62
C ARG A 13 13.16 3.57 -2.16
N SER A 14 13.91 4.16 -1.23
CA SER A 14 13.66 3.98 0.21
C SER A 14 12.32 4.57 0.65
N LEU A 15 11.84 5.62 -0.06
CA LEU A 15 10.57 6.27 0.23
C LEU A 15 9.36 5.53 -0.35
N CYS A 16 9.48 4.98 -1.56
CA CYS A 16 8.33 4.40 -2.28
C CYS A 16 8.43 2.89 -2.56
N GLY A 17 9.61 2.30 -2.40
CA GLY A 17 9.84 0.88 -2.70
C GLY A 17 9.72 0.48 -4.17
N ALA A 18 9.55 1.44 -5.10
CA ALA A 18 9.44 1.19 -6.53
C ALA A 18 10.71 0.57 -7.13
N GLY A 19 10.60 -0.01 -8.33
CA GLY A 19 11.73 -0.57 -9.06
C GLY A 19 12.79 0.47 -9.39
N ILE A 20 14.05 0.04 -9.54
CA ILE A 20 15.17 0.95 -9.87
C ILE A 20 14.91 1.71 -11.16
N SER A 21 14.43 0.99 -12.19
CA SER A 21 14.11 1.58 -13.50
C SER A 21 13.02 2.65 -13.42
N ASP A 22 11.97 2.41 -12.62
CA ASP A 22 10.86 3.34 -12.46
C ASP A 22 11.31 4.57 -11.67
N CYS A 23 12.13 4.40 -10.64
CA CYS A 23 12.73 5.50 -9.89
C CYS A 23 13.65 6.35 -10.79
N GLN A 24 14.43 5.74 -11.68
CA GLN A 24 15.29 6.46 -12.62
C GLN A 24 14.47 7.32 -13.58
N LYS A 25 13.45 6.74 -14.22
CA LYS A 25 12.55 7.43 -15.13
C LYS A 25 11.83 8.60 -14.45
N ALA A 26 11.30 8.37 -13.26
CA ALA A 26 10.62 9.40 -12.51
C ALA A 26 11.55 10.55 -12.10
N LEU A 27 12.80 10.26 -11.73
CA LEU A 27 13.81 11.29 -11.45
C LEU A 27 14.25 12.06 -12.69
N GLU A 28 14.36 11.40 -13.84
CA GLU A 28 14.64 12.08 -15.11
C GLU A 28 13.51 13.04 -15.48
N GLU A 29 12.24 12.60 -15.40
CA GLU A 29 11.06 13.43 -15.65
C GLU A 29 10.95 14.60 -14.66
N ALA A 30 11.32 14.36 -13.40
CA ALA A 30 11.32 15.36 -12.34
C ALA A 30 12.58 16.25 -12.31
N ASN A 31 13.51 16.10 -13.28
CA ASN A 31 14.80 16.83 -13.33
C ASN A 31 15.61 16.69 -12.01
N GLY A 32 15.58 15.50 -11.40
CA GLY A 32 16.31 15.19 -10.16
C GLY A 32 15.60 15.61 -8.86
N ASP A 33 14.40 16.18 -8.95
CA ASP A 33 13.60 16.53 -7.76
C ASP A 33 12.91 15.28 -7.19
N VAL A 34 13.39 14.82 -6.03
CA VAL A 34 12.89 13.58 -5.37
C VAL A 34 11.41 13.69 -5.01
N LYS A 35 10.94 14.87 -4.57
CA LYS A 35 9.53 15.05 -4.19
C LYS A 35 8.61 14.97 -5.41
N LYS A 36 9.00 15.60 -6.50
CA LYS A 36 8.25 15.51 -7.77
C LYS A 36 8.29 14.09 -8.33
N ALA A 37 9.43 13.43 -8.29
CA ALA A 37 9.56 12.03 -8.71
C ALA A 37 8.67 11.10 -7.88
N LEU A 38 8.58 11.31 -6.57
CA LEU A 38 7.67 10.56 -5.70
C LEU A 38 6.20 10.76 -6.12
N THR A 39 5.79 11.99 -6.39
CA THR A 39 4.43 12.29 -6.88
C THR A 39 4.13 11.60 -8.22
N ILE A 40 5.09 11.58 -9.13
CA ILE A 40 4.97 10.87 -10.41
C ILE A 40 4.75 9.37 -10.19
N LEU A 41 5.56 8.74 -9.32
CA LEU A 41 5.42 7.31 -9.00
C LEU A 41 4.10 6.99 -8.30
N GLN A 42 3.64 7.85 -7.41
CA GLN A 42 2.33 7.69 -6.76
C GLN A 42 1.20 7.72 -7.79
N LYS A 43 1.22 8.67 -8.72
CA LYS A 43 0.24 8.76 -9.81
C LYS A 43 0.27 7.53 -10.73
N GLN A 44 1.46 7.09 -11.11
CA GLN A 44 1.62 5.86 -11.91
C GLN A 44 1.08 4.64 -11.17
N GLY A 45 1.32 4.52 -9.86
CA GLY A 45 0.76 3.46 -9.03
C GLY A 45 -0.77 3.46 -9.04
N GLN A 46 -1.41 4.62 -8.94
CA GLN A 46 -2.86 4.78 -9.02
C GLN A 46 -3.40 4.36 -10.40
N GLU A 47 -2.73 4.74 -11.49
CA GLU A 47 -3.10 4.35 -12.85
C GLU A 47 -2.99 2.83 -13.07
N ILE A 48 -1.92 2.21 -12.54
CA ILE A 48 -1.73 0.75 -12.59
C ILE A 48 -2.83 0.05 -11.79
N ALA A 49 -3.13 0.54 -10.58
CA ALA A 49 -4.18 -0.02 -9.74
C ALA A 49 -5.55 0.07 -10.43
N ALA A 50 -5.88 1.20 -11.05
CA ALA A 50 -7.12 1.37 -11.79
C ALA A 50 -7.24 0.38 -12.96
N LYS A 51 -6.16 0.18 -13.74
CA LYS A 51 -6.13 -0.79 -14.85
C LYS A 51 -6.30 -2.24 -14.39
N LYS A 52 -5.90 -2.56 -13.16
CA LYS A 52 -5.96 -3.93 -12.60
C LYS A 52 -7.21 -4.17 -11.75
N ALA A 53 -8.00 -3.14 -11.46
CA ALA A 53 -9.14 -3.20 -10.54
C ALA A 53 -10.18 -4.28 -10.87
N GLU A 54 -10.35 -4.59 -12.17
CA GLU A 54 -11.30 -5.61 -12.64
C GLU A 54 -10.75 -7.05 -12.60
N ARG A 55 -9.44 -7.22 -12.30
CA ARG A 55 -8.87 -8.57 -12.21
C ARG A 55 -9.37 -9.28 -10.96
N GLU A 56 -9.64 -10.58 -11.10
CA GLU A 56 -10.03 -11.40 -9.97
C GLU A 56 -8.89 -11.55 -8.96
N ALA A 57 -9.21 -11.34 -7.69
CA ALA A 57 -8.31 -11.53 -6.56
C ALA A 57 -8.91 -12.61 -5.64
N ARG A 58 -8.57 -13.88 -5.88
CA ARG A 58 -9.14 -15.05 -5.18
C ARG A 58 -8.25 -15.59 -4.08
N GLU A 59 -6.97 -15.28 -4.13
CA GLU A 59 -5.98 -15.63 -3.12
C GLU A 59 -5.85 -14.51 -2.08
N GLY A 60 -5.16 -14.76 -0.98
CA GLY A 60 -4.96 -13.71 0.02
C GLY A 60 -4.61 -14.23 1.40
N VAL A 61 -4.77 -13.37 2.39
CA VAL A 61 -4.53 -13.67 3.80
C VAL A 61 -5.59 -13.05 4.69
N VAL A 62 -5.76 -13.65 5.86
CA VAL A 62 -6.45 -13.03 7.00
C VAL A 62 -5.38 -12.52 7.96
N ALA A 63 -5.37 -11.23 8.22
CA ALA A 63 -4.49 -10.63 9.21
C ALA A 63 -5.30 -10.15 10.41
N ALA A 64 -4.73 -10.30 11.60
CA ALA A 64 -5.34 -9.87 12.85
C ALA A 64 -4.41 -8.89 13.57
N TYR A 65 -5.00 -7.89 14.20
CA TYR A 65 -4.33 -6.96 15.10
C TYR A 65 -5.11 -6.89 16.41
N VAL A 66 -4.41 -7.04 17.52
CA VAL A 66 -4.96 -6.79 18.86
C VAL A 66 -4.12 -5.69 19.50
N HIS A 67 -4.79 -4.63 19.95
CA HIS A 67 -4.11 -3.51 20.57
C HIS A 67 -3.48 -3.92 21.92
N ALA A 68 -2.41 -3.22 22.31
CA ALA A 68 -1.63 -3.56 23.51
C ALA A 68 -2.45 -3.63 24.81
N ASN A 69 -3.54 -2.85 24.89
CA ASN A 69 -4.46 -2.86 26.04
C ASN A 69 -5.44 -4.06 26.02
N GLN A 70 -5.42 -4.90 24.97
CA GLN A 70 -6.27 -6.07 24.75
C GLN A 70 -7.78 -5.78 24.73
N LYS A 71 -8.17 -4.51 24.56
CA LYS A 71 -9.58 -4.09 24.55
C LYS A 71 -10.13 -3.83 23.15
N ILE A 72 -9.25 -3.72 22.16
CA ILE A 72 -9.61 -3.46 20.77
C ILE A 72 -8.84 -4.44 19.90
N GLY A 73 -9.54 -5.05 18.95
CA GLY A 73 -8.93 -5.89 17.94
C GLY A 73 -9.65 -5.80 16.61
N ALA A 74 -8.96 -6.15 15.54
CA ALA A 74 -9.54 -6.22 14.21
C ALA A 74 -8.93 -7.35 13.40
N MET A 75 -9.69 -7.86 12.43
CA MET A 75 -9.25 -8.79 11.41
C MET A 75 -9.62 -8.24 10.04
N VAL A 76 -8.72 -8.41 9.08
CA VAL A 76 -8.90 -7.99 7.69
C VAL A 76 -8.60 -9.16 6.76
N VAL A 77 -9.47 -9.39 5.79
CA VAL A 77 -9.23 -10.28 4.65
C VAL A 77 -8.72 -9.43 3.50
N LEU A 78 -7.44 -9.59 3.17
CA LEU A 78 -6.81 -8.92 2.04
C LEU A 78 -6.57 -9.94 0.93
N SER A 79 -7.08 -9.64 -0.28
CA SER A 79 -7.02 -10.52 -1.43
C SER A 79 -6.03 -10.02 -2.48
N CYS A 80 -5.40 -10.96 -3.19
CA CYS A 80 -4.53 -10.76 -4.34
C CYS A 80 -4.81 -11.81 -5.43
N GLU A 81 -4.09 -11.74 -6.55
CA GLU A 81 -4.35 -12.63 -7.68
C GLU A 81 -3.76 -14.04 -7.45
N THR A 82 -2.55 -14.14 -6.87
CA THR A 82 -1.82 -15.41 -6.71
C THR A 82 -1.44 -15.71 -5.27
N ASP A 83 -1.29 -17.02 -4.97
CA ASP A 83 -0.78 -17.49 -3.69
C ASP A 83 0.70 -17.12 -3.46
N PHE A 84 1.47 -16.93 -4.54
CA PHE A 84 2.86 -16.46 -4.45
C PHE A 84 2.93 -15.09 -3.77
N VAL A 85 2.10 -14.14 -4.19
CA VAL A 85 2.00 -12.80 -3.57
C VAL A 85 1.47 -12.89 -2.16
N ALA A 86 0.43 -13.70 -1.91
CA ALA A 86 -0.16 -13.89 -0.58
C ALA A 86 0.87 -14.37 0.48
N ARG A 87 1.88 -15.11 0.06
CA ARG A 87 2.94 -15.62 0.95
C ARG A 87 4.04 -14.63 1.26
N THR A 88 4.16 -13.54 0.49
CA THR A 88 5.22 -12.54 0.68
C THR A 88 5.09 -11.81 2.01
N GLY A 89 6.22 -11.45 2.61
CA GLY A 89 6.23 -10.63 3.82
C GLY A 89 5.63 -9.25 3.60
N GLU A 90 5.83 -8.69 2.43
CA GLU A 90 5.28 -7.37 2.05
C GLU A 90 3.74 -7.38 2.04
N PHE A 91 3.12 -8.35 1.39
CA PHE A 91 1.66 -8.47 1.35
C PHE A 91 1.07 -8.74 2.75
N LYS A 92 1.70 -9.61 3.52
CA LYS A 92 1.28 -9.89 4.91
C LYS A 92 1.40 -8.66 5.80
N ASN A 93 2.46 -7.87 5.63
CA ASN A 93 2.64 -6.62 6.36
C ASN A 93 1.57 -5.60 6.00
N LEU A 94 1.23 -5.45 4.71
CA LEU A 94 0.12 -4.58 4.27
C LEU A 94 -1.19 -5.00 4.94
N ALA A 95 -1.50 -6.29 4.96
CA ALA A 95 -2.71 -6.80 5.59
C ALA A 95 -2.75 -6.50 7.10
N TYR A 96 -1.60 -6.64 7.79
CA TYR A 96 -1.47 -6.29 9.20
C TYR A 96 -1.65 -4.79 9.46
N GLU A 97 -1.07 -3.92 8.61
CA GLU A 97 -1.23 -2.47 8.69
C GLU A 97 -2.70 -2.06 8.51
N LEU A 98 -3.41 -2.72 7.60
CA LEU A 98 -4.85 -2.49 7.41
C LEU A 98 -5.68 -2.96 8.61
N ALA A 99 -5.33 -4.09 9.23
CA ALA A 99 -5.99 -4.53 10.46
C ALA A 99 -5.78 -3.52 11.61
N MET A 100 -4.58 -2.98 11.73
CA MET A 100 -4.27 -1.91 12.69
C MET A 100 -5.06 -0.63 12.40
N GLN A 101 -5.17 -0.22 11.13
CA GLN A 101 -5.98 0.91 10.68
C GLN A 101 -7.46 0.73 11.09
N VAL A 102 -8.03 -0.44 10.84
CA VAL A 102 -9.42 -0.76 11.22
C VAL A 102 -9.60 -0.69 12.74
N ALA A 103 -8.67 -1.24 13.50
CA ALA A 103 -8.71 -1.18 14.96
C ALA A 103 -8.69 0.26 15.49
N ALA A 104 -7.84 1.11 14.90
CA ALA A 104 -7.64 2.49 15.33
C ALA A 104 -8.78 3.43 14.91
N MET A 105 -9.26 3.31 13.67
CA MET A 105 -10.13 4.31 13.03
C MET A 105 -11.59 3.87 12.93
N ALA A 106 -11.91 2.63 13.30
CA ALA A 106 -13.27 2.08 13.36
C ALA A 106 -14.14 2.38 12.12
N PRO A 107 -13.69 2.10 10.89
CA PRO A 107 -14.50 2.32 9.70
C PRO A 107 -15.75 1.43 9.72
N THR A 108 -16.84 1.90 9.12
CA THR A 108 -18.11 1.18 9.05
C THR A 108 -18.28 0.39 7.75
N SER A 109 -17.47 0.70 6.72
CA SER A 109 -17.49 0.02 5.42
C SER A 109 -16.10 0.01 4.77
N ASN A 110 -15.94 -0.83 3.73
CA ASN A 110 -14.72 -0.85 2.93
C ASN A 110 -14.47 0.50 2.24
N GLU A 111 -15.53 1.15 1.77
CA GLU A 111 -15.47 2.47 1.12
C GLU A 111 -14.96 3.53 2.09
N GLU A 112 -15.48 3.54 3.32
CA GLU A 112 -15.01 4.45 4.36
C GLU A 112 -13.54 4.18 4.70
N LEU A 113 -13.15 2.92 4.89
CA LEU A 113 -11.77 2.53 5.16
C LEU A 113 -10.82 3.05 4.07
N LEU A 114 -11.19 2.92 2.80
CA LEU A 114 -10.37 3.37 1.67
C LEU A 114 -10.17 4.89 1.63
N GLU A 115 -11.14 5.66 2.13
CA GLU A 115 -11.09 7.13 2.15
C GLU A 115 -10.43 7.71 3.42
N GLN A 116 -10.21 6.90 4.45
CA GLN A 116 -9.53 7.34 5.67
C GLN A 116 -8.06 7.71 5.40
N GLU A 117 -7.55 8.69 6.14
CA GLU A 117 -6.12 8.98 6.23
C GLU A 117 -5.40 7.79 6.88
N TYR A 118 -4.26 7.40 6.30
CA TYR A 118 -3.48 6.29 6.83
C TYR A 118 -2.79 6.69 8.14
N ILE A 119 -3.00 5.94 9.21
CA ILE A 119 -2.57 6.32 10.57
C ILE A 119 -1.06 6.51 10.72
N ARG A 120 -0.24 5.85 9.90
CA ARG A 120 1.22 6.02 9.95
C ARG A 120 1.73 7.15 9.04
N ASP A 121 0.95 7.55 8.07
CA ASP A 121 1.25 8.65 7.15
C ASP A 121 -0.06 9.37 6.75
N PRO A 122 -0.49 10.36 7.54
CA PRO A 122 -1.73 11.09 7.28
C PRO A 122 -1.76 11.89 5.97
N GLN A 123 -0.64 11.96 5.25
CA GLN A 123 -0.57 12.63 3.94
C GLN A 123 -1.15 11.78 2.81
N ILE A 124 -1.34 10.48 3.04
CA ILE A 124 -1.94 9.56 2.08
C ILE A 124 -3.20 8.90 2.65
N LYS A 125 -4.12 8.54 1.78
CA LYS A 125 -5.28 7.74 2.12
C LYS A 125 -4.97 6.25 2.02
N VAL A 126 -5.77 5.42 2.70
CA VAL A 126 -5.66 3.96 2.63
C VAL A 126 -5.73 3.45 1.19
N LYS A 127 -6.60 4.02 0.35
CA LYS A 127 -6.67 3.67 -1.09
C LYS A 127 -5.36 3.94 -1.83
N GLU A 128 -4.64 4.99 -1.47
CA GLU A 128 -3.34 5.32 -2.08
C GLU A 128 -2.25 4.36 -1.61
N LEU A 129 -2.28 3.96 -0.33
CA LEU A 129 -1.40 2.91 0.20
C LEU A 129 -1.59 1.59 -0.57
N ILE A 130 -2.83 1.18 -0.82
CA ILE A 130 -3.14 -0.02 -1.59
C ILE A 130 -2.69 0.14 -3.05
N ALA A 131 -2.95 1.30 -3.67
CA ALA A 131 -2.53 1.57 -5.05
C ALA A 131 -1.00 1.52 -5.22
N GLN A 132 -0.24 2.03 -4.25
CA GLN A 132 1.22 1.91 -4.22
C GLN A 132 1.65 0.44 -4.14
N ALA A 133 1.00 -0.36 -3.32
CA ALA A 133 1.28 -1.80 -3.21
C ALA A 133 0.95 -2.53 -4.53
N VAL A 134 -0.17 -2.22 -5.18
CA VAL A 134 -0.52 -2.76 -6.51
C VAL A 134 0.53 -2.38 -7.54
N GLY A 135 0.97 -1.14 -7.57
CA GLY A 135 2.02 -0.67 -8.48
C GLY A 135 3.35 -1.39 -8.28
N LYS A 136 3.72 -1.67 -7.03
CA LYS A 136 4.97 -2.34 -6.68
C LYS A 136 4.92 -3.87 -6.89
N ILE A 137 3.84 -4.51 -6.43
CA ILE A 137 3.67 -5.98 -6.47
C ILE A 137 3.26 -6.43 -7.87
N GLY A 138 2.51 -5.61 -8.61
CA GLY A 138 2.05 -5.91 -9.95
C GLY A 138 0.76 -6.74 -10.03
N GLU A 139 0.09 -6.98 -8.91
CA GLU A 139 -1.20 -7.68 -8.83
C GLU A 139 -2.30 -6.78 -8.28
N ASN A 140 -3.55 -7.07 -8.65
CA ASN A 140 -4.71 -6.46 -8.03
C ASN A 140 -4.79 -6.85 -6.55
N ILE A 141 -5.07 -5.88 -5.69
CA ILE A 141 -5.21 -6.07 -4.24
C ILE A 141 -6.52 -5.45 -3.80
N LYS A 142 -7.33 -6.21 -3.07
CA LYS A 142 -8.64 -5.77 -2.57
C LYS A 142 -8.81 -6.12 -1.10
N ILE A 143 -9.40 -5.22 -0.33
CA ILE A 143 -9.96 -5.53 0.97
C ILE A 143 -11.29 -6.25 0.71
N LYS A 144 -11.38 -7.53 1.07
CA LYS A 144 -12.59 -8.31 0.90
C LYS A 144 -13.60 -8.01 2.00
N GLU A 145 -13.15 -8.09 3.23
CA GLU A 145 -13.97 -7.79 4.41
C GLU A 145 -13.07 -7.53 5.62
N PHE A 146 -13.64 -6.92 6.64
CA PHE A 146 -13.00 -6.77 7.93
C PHE A 146 -14.02 -6.85 9.07
N THR A 147 -13.53 -7.10 10.27
CA THR A 147 -14.30 -7.00 11.51
C THR A 147 -13.49 -6.29 12.57
N ARG A 148 -14.17 -5.56 13.45
CA ARG A 148 -13.58 -4.87 14.60
C ARG A 148 -14.37 -5.20 15.85
N LEU A 149 -13.67 -5.52 16.91
CA LEU A 149 -14.22 -5.84 18.23
C LEU A 149 -13.62 -4.89 19.27
N GLU A 150 -14.45 -4.46 20.19
CA GLU A 150 -14.07 -3.59 21.30
C GLU A 150 -14.89 -3.98 22.53
N VAL A 151 -14.21 -3.94 23.70
CA VAL A 151 -14.83 -4.16 25.02
C VAL A 151 -15.44 -2.87 25.56
#